data_2a2fa351642175d0081e982c57e10292
#
_entry.id   2a2fa351642175d0081e982c57e10292
#
_cell.length_a   1.000
_cell.length_b   1.000
_cell.length_c   1.000
_cell.angle_alpha   90.00
_cell.angle_beta   90.00
_cell.angle_gamma   90.00
#
_symmetry.space_group_name_H-M   'P 1'
#
loop_
_entity.id
_entity.type
_entity.pdbx_description
1 polymer ?
#
loop_
_entity_poly.entity_id
_entity_poly.type
_entity_poly.pdbx_seq_one_letter_code
_entity_poly.pdbx_strand_id
1 'polypeptide(L)'
;MQQQLGMTDMMRNQMMMAMGMSMGMGKNSLYSFIGLSLYDKIVSAYPQWFPHIQELCCRRKRLEPSTPPPPSNKPIRATIECERVLKSSGNKQNNQAVSGSQSRMDSVVHYVSTIPAIRNLLFMNHHDYLPNEFEPIMVENDTYFQLTSLKHQDGELESIKFRVFCYDHESQFLRDFVERCNADYERKQANKLGTSLYYFDMMTATKNKKSTQNALPTTHLMYTKHKFYTTRTFENVFFEQRPKVCKHVEFFLTRKDWYEKKGIPYTLGFMFHGDPGCGKTSSVKAIANTARRHIINIHLAQIKSKAQLTHLFYNDDIHVYDGSKTEKYTIPIHERLYVIEDIDAMGDAILSRNFKKPEPKKEKTPEDAWAAAHKDEDEPEQIDLSFLLNLLDGTLESSGRIIAISSNYPERIDKALIRPGRIDMIVQFRKCNRQILREMANSFYDREFEDWTSDELDYRWTPAEVNQIMFRNFDKPEEAILELQTLSPKELYGFETVAPLELDGFN
;
A
#
# COMPACT_ATOMS: atom_id res chain seq x y z
N MET A 1 44.65 24.79 16.21
CA MET A 1 44.08 26.14 16.13
C MET A 1 44.03 26.73 14.69
N GLN A 2 45.06 26.51 13.85
CA GLN A 2 45.04 26.99 12.44
C GLN A 2 44.11 26.23 11.48
N GLN A 3 43.75 24.96 11.73
CA GLN A 3 42.80 24.21 10.91
C GLN A 3 41.33 24.55 11.17
N GLN A 4 40.99 25.09 12.33
CA GLN A 4 39.62 25.52 12.66
C GLN A 4 39.26 26.89 12.06
N LEU A 5 40.23 27.78 11.90
CA LEU A 5 40.04 29.07 11.22
C LEU A 5 39.75 28.90 9.73
N GLY A 6 40.35 27.92 9.06
CA GLY A 6 40.11 27.65 7.65
C GLY A 6 38.71 27.10 7.34
N MET A 7 38.11 26.36 8.26
CA MET A 7 36.79 25.75 8.07
C MET A 7 35.65 26.76 8.25
N THR A 8 35.80 27.73 9.15
CA THR A 8 34.85 28.84 9.35
C THR A 8 34.88 29.82 8.18
N ASP A 9 36.06 30.12 7.59
CA ASP A 9 36.18 30.97 6.43
C ASP A 9 35.64 30.31 5.16
N MET A 10 35.79 29.00 5.02
CA MET A 10 35.24 28.24 3.91
C MET A 10 33.71 28.18 3.95
N MET A 11 33.10 27.96 5.11
CA MET A 11 31.65 28.02 5.31
C MET A 11 31.10 29.43 5.11
N ARG A 12 31.82 30.46 5.55
CA ARG A 12 31.46 31.87 5.35
C ARG A 12 31.45 32.22 3.85
N ASN A 13 32.45 31.78 3.07
CA ASN A 13 32.52 32.00 1.65
C ASN A 13 31.44 31.23 0.86
N GLN A 14 31.11 30.00 1.26
CA GLN A 14 30.00 29.24 0.65
C GLN A 14 28.63 29.87 0.92
N MET A 15 28.42 30.38 2.14
CA MET A 15 27.17 31.05 2.50
C MET A 15 27.04 32.42 1.85
N MET A 16 28.14 33.19 1.68
CA MET A 16 28.19 34.44 0.91
C MET A 16 27.94 34.22 -0.58
N MET A 17 28.45 33.13 -1.20
CA MET A 17 28.11 32.75 -2.57
C MET A 17 26.65 32.34 -2.72
N ALA A 18 26.08 31.57 -1.80
CA ALA A 18 24.67 31.18 -1.81
C ALA A 18 23.73 32.40 -1.67
N MET A 19 24.09 33.38 -0.81
CA MET A 19 23.33 34.62 -0.70
C MET A 19 23.52 35.58 -1.91
N GLY A 20 24.69 35.61 -2.54
CA GLY A 20 24.94 36.38 -3.76
C GLY A 20 24.15 35.88 -4.98
N MET A 21 23.88 34.58 -5.09
CA MET A 21 23.04 34.01 -6.15
C MET A 21 21.54 34.22 -5.94
N SER A 22 21.10 34.52 -4.73
CA SER A 22 19.69 34.82 -4.38
C SER A 22 19.30 36.29 -4.55
N MET A 23 20.25 37.20 -4.80
CA MET A 23 20.01 38.63 -4.96
C MET A 23 19.84 39.05 -6.44
N GLY A 24 18.88 38.39 -7.11
CA GLY A 24 18.26 38.93 -8.30
C GLY A 24 17.12 39.87 -7.91
N MET A 25 17.41 41.18 -7.87
CA MET A 25 16.51 42.33 -7.90
C MET A 25 15.15 42.23 -7.13
N GLY A 26 15.03 43.00 -6.01
CA GLY A 26 13.76 43.55 -5.54
C GLY A 26 13.57 43.58 -4.03
N LYS A 27 13.62 44.79 -3.46
CA LYS A 27 12.97 45.29 -2.23
C LYS A 27 13.14 44.62 -0.84
N ASN A 28 14.09 43.73 -0.60
CA ASN A 28 14.27 43.12 0.76
C ASN A 28 15.66 43.38 1.38
N SER A 29 16.25 44.53 1.17
CA SER A 29 17.57 44.91 1.72
C SER A 29 17.61 44.96 3.27
N LEU A 30 16.46 45.20 3.92
CA LEU A 30 16.39 45.30 5.39
C LEU A 30 16.53 43.93 6.09
N TYR A 31 15.96 42.86 5.52
CA TYR A 31 16.05 41.51 6.10
C TYR A 31 17.45 40.89 5.95
N SER A 32 18.18 41.27 4.92
CA SER A 32 19.57 40.82 4.70
C SER A 32 20.52 41.44 5.74
N PHE A 33 20.29 42.70 6.14
CA PHE A 33 21.09 43.39 7.16
C PHE A 33 20.82 42.84 8.57
N ILE A 34 19.56 42.49 8.86
CA ILE A 34 19.18 41.87 10.16
C ILE A 34 19.75 40.45 10.25
N GLY A 35 19.72 39.69 9.16
CA GLY A 35 20.29 38.35 9.08
C GLY A 35 21.81 38.33 9.28
N LEU A 36 22.54 39.26 8.68
CA LEU A 36 23.98 39.41 8.85
C LEU A 36 24.35 39.84 10.30
N SER A 37 23.61 40.80 10.87
CA SER A 37 23.82 41.23 12.26
C SER A 37 23.54 40.13 13.27
N LEU A 38 22.53 39.28 13.04
CA LEU A 38 22.25 38.13 13.89
C LEU A 38 23.34 37.03 13.71
N TYR A 39 23.81 36.81 12.51
CA TYR A 39 24.89 35.87 12.23
C TYR A 39 26.19 36.25 12.91
N ASP A 40 26.61 37.52 12.83
CA ASP A 40 27.81 38.02 13.51
C ASP A 40 27.72 37.90 15.04
N LYS A 41 26.54 38.13 15.62
CA LYS A 41 26.29 37.91 17.07
C LYS A 41 26.33 36.43 17.45
N ILE A 42 25.83 35.54 16.61
CA ILE A 42 25.87 34.09 16.85
C ILE A 42 27.31 33.57 16.72
N VAL A 43 28.05 34.00 15.70
CA VAL A 43 29.44 33.60 15.48
C VAL A 43 30.39 34.15 16.52
N SER A 44 30.18 35.38 16.97
CA SER A 44 31.00 36.00 18.04
C SER A 44 30.70 35.40 19.43
N ALA A 45 29.49 34.89 19.67
CA ALA A 45 29.13 34.18 20.91
C ALA A 45 29.58 32.70 20.89
N TYR A 46 29.88 32.13 19.74
CA TYR A 46 30.26 30.73 19.57
C TYR A 46 31.43 30.27 20.45
N PRO A 47 32.52 31.06 20.61
CA PRO A 47 33.62 30.67 21.52
C PRO A 47 33.25 30.62 22.98
N GLN A 48 32.19 31.32 23.41
CA GLN A 48 31.80 31.39 24.82
C GLN A 48 30.91 30.23 25.26
N TRP A 49 30.08 29.69 24.40
CA TRP A 49 29.16 28.61 24.77
C TRP A 49 29.48 27.23 24.14
N PHE A 50 30.42 27.19 23.20
CA PHE A 50 30.92 25.93 22.67
C PHE A 50 31.52 25.00 23.74
N PRO A 51 32.32 25.50 24.74
CA PRO A 51 32.73 24.66 25.86
C PRO A 51 31.57 24.15 26.70
N HIS A 52 30.52 24.94 26.88
CA HIS A 52 29.33 24.52 27.63
C HIS A 52 28.49 23.47 26.89
N ILE A 53 28.38 23.57 25.58
CA ILE A 53 27.73 22.54 24.77
C ILE A 53 28.56 21.25 24.75
N GLN A 54 29.87 21.38 24.65
CA GLN A 54 30.78 20.25 24.73
C GLN A 54 30.74 19.59 26.12
N GLU A 55 30.64 20.39 27.20
CA GLU A 55 30.46 19.89 28.56
C GLU A 55 29.08 19.26 28.80
N LEU A 56 28.00 19.78 28.20
CA LEU A 56 26.66 19.17 28.17
C LEU A 56 26.62 17.88 27.33
N CYS A 57 27.31 17.83 26.21
CA CYS A 57 27.45 16.64 25.40
C CYS A 57 28.39 15.61 26.07
N CYS A 58 29.45 16.07 26.78
CA CYS A 58 30.33 15.19 27.53
C CYS A 58 29.78 14.80 28.90
N ARG A 59 28.83 15.57 29.48
CA ARG A 59 28.05 15.18 30.67
C ARG A 59 26.93 14.19 30.38
N ARG A 60 26.59 13.89 29.14
CA ARG A 60 26.13 12.53 28.85
C ARG A 60 27.34 11.65 29.19
N LYS A 61 27.45 11.29 30.50
CA LYS A 61 28.24 10.17 30.95
C LYS A 61 28.23 9.16 29.82
N ARG A 62 29.38 8.81 29.29
CA ARG A 62 29.56 7.45 28.79
C ARG A 62 29.02 6.56 29.91
N LEU A 63 27.76 6.20 29.81
CA LEU A 63 27.27 4.95 30.33
C LEU A 63 28.10 3.97 29.50
N GLU A 64 29.29 3.62 30.00
CA GLU A 64 29.84 2.34 29.68
C GLU A 64 28.66 1.40 29.93
N PRO A 65 28.16 0.70 28.95
CA PRO A 65 27.25 -0.38 29.22
C PRO A 65 28.07 -1.37 30.02
N SER A 66 27.99 -1.29 31.33
CA SER A 66 28.51 -2.31 32.22
C SER A 66 27.62 -3.54 32.10
N THR A 67 27.68 -4.20 30.94
CA THR A 67 27.25 -5.58 30.85
C THR A 67 28.30 -6.33 31.71
N PRO A 68 27.88 -6.90 32.85
CA PRO A 68 28.83 -7.73 33.61
C PRO A 68 29.35 -8.80 32.66
N PRO A 69 30.67 -9.07 32.68
CA PRO A 69 31.22 -10.15 31.88
C PRO A 69 30.47 -11.45 32.22
N PRO A 70 30.26 -12.35 31.26
CA PRO A 70 29.59 -13.62 31.54
C PRO A 70 30.31 -14.32 32.69
N PRO A 71 29.60 -14.94 33.61
CA PRO A 71 30.23 -15.62 34.77
C PRO A 71 31.13 -16.73 34.25
N SER A 72 32.41 -16.54 34.38
CA SER A 72 33.46 -17.41 33.80
C SER A 72 33.47 -18.87 34.29
N ASN A 73 32.64 -19.21 35.30
CA ASN A 73 32.62 -20.53 35.94
C ASN A 73 31.25 -21.17 36.11
N LYS A 74 30.16 -20.61 35.59
CA LYS A 74 28.84 -21.24 35.65
C LYS A 74 28.60 -22.11 34.41
N PRO A 75 28.09 -23.35 34.52
CA PRO A 75 27.67 -24.11 33.35
C PRO A 75 26.39 -23.47 32.72
N ILE A 76 26.35 -23.51 31.42
CA ILE A 76 25.11 -23.10 30.67
C ILE A 76 24.00 -24.05 31.05
N ARG A 77 22.85 -23.50 31.53
CA ARG A 77 21.69 -24.29 31.95
C ARG A 77 20.75 -24.59 30.81
N ALA A 78 20.53 -23.62 29.93
CA ALA A 78 19.70 -23.79 28.73
C ALA A 78 20.30 -23.06 27.55
N THR A 79 20.08 -23.58 26.33
CA THR A 79 20.49 -22.96 25.06
C THR A 79 19.47 -23.21 23.96
N ILE A 80 19.30 -22.24 23.08
CA ILE A 80 18.59 -22.34 21.81
C ILE A 80 19.58 -22.04 20.71
N GLU A 81 19.87 -23.02 19.85
CA GLU A 81 20.72 -22.85 18.68
C GLU A 81 19.86 -22.59 17.46
N CYS A 82 20.28 -21.59 16.67
CA CYS A 82 19.60 -21.15 15.47
C CYS A 82 20.57 -21.26 14.28
N GLU A 83 20.11 -21.91 13.22
CA GLU A 83 20.83 -21.99 11.95
C GLU A 83 19.96 -21.46 10.82
N ARG A 84 20.48 -20.53 10.03
CA ARG A 84 19.81 -19.98 8.85
C ARG A 84 20.69 -20.19 7.62
N VAL A 85 20.14 -20.85 6.61
CA VAL A 85 20.75 -20.99 5.30
C VAL A 85 20.16 -19.90 4.40
N LEU A 86 21.00 -19.03 3.86
CA LEU A 86 20.62 -17.89 3.03
C LEU A 86 20.57 -18.23 1.55
N LYS A 87 21.40 -19.20 1.11
CA LYS A 87 21.38 -19.74 -0.26
C LYS A 87 20.87 -21.17 -0.24
N SER A 88 19.80 -21.43 -1.01
CA SER A 88 19.40 -22.79 -1.37
C SER A 88 20.19 -23.23 -2.59
N SER A 89 21.26 -23.99 -2.42
CA SER A 89 21.89 -24.66 -3.55
C SER A 89 20.95 -25.76 -4.05
N GLY A 90 20.26 -25.48 -5.13
CA GLY A 90 19.87 -26.43 -6.18
C GLY A 90 18.96 -27.64 -5.89
N ASN A 91 18.43 -27.90 -4.70
CA ASN A 91 17.55 -29.04 -4.43
C ASN A 91 16.17 -28.62 -3.91
N LYS A 92 15.17 -28.74 -4.78
CA LYS A 92 13.83 -28.14 -4.74
C LYS A 92 12.78 -28.89 -3.90
N GLN A 93 13.12 -29.68 -2.87
CA GLN A 93 12.09 -30.55 -2.27
C GLN A 93 11.64 -30.26 -0.82
N ASN A 94 12.12 -29.23 -0.11
CA ASN A 94 11.73 -29.05 1.31
C ASN A 94 11.35 -27.61 1.74
N ASN A 95 10.78 -26.79 0.88
CA ASN A 95 10.54 -25.38 1.18
C ASN A 95 9.20 -25.06 1.92
N GLN A 96 8.38 -26.02 2.31
CA GLN A 96 7.10 -25.71 2.97
C GLN A 96 7.13 -25.67 4.51
N ALA A 97 8.17 -26.21 5.17
CA ALA A 97 8.23 -26.26 6.63
C ALA A 97 9.02 -25.10 7.29
N VAL A 98 9.63 -24.18 6.50
CA VAL A 98 10.66 -23.24 6.98
C VAL A 98 10.12 -21.85 7.36
N SER A 99 8.90 -21.48 6.98
CA SER A 99 8.44 -20.07 7.10
C SER A 99 8.24 -19.59 8.56
N GLY A 100 7.75 -20.43 9.45
CA GLY A 100 7.52 -20.04 10.85
C GLY A 100 8.78 -19.98 11.72
N SER A 101 9.77 -20.84 11.45
CA SER A 101 11.06 -20.79 12.15
C SER A 101 11.92 -19.60 11.71
N GLN A 102 11.82 -19.20 10.45
CA GLN A 102 12.58 -18.11 9.85
C GLN A 102 12.18 -16.76 10.44
N SER A 103 10.88 -16.52 10.67
CA SER A 103 10.37 -15.30 11.31
C SER A 103 10.90 -15.11 12.74
N ARG A 104 10.94 -16.17 13.55
CA ARG A 104 11.46 -16.11 14.92
C ARG A 104 12.95 -15.81 14.96
N MET A 105 13.72 -16.37 14.05
CA MET A 105 15.15 -16.09 13.95
C MET A 105 15.42 -14.64 13.58
N ASP A 106 14.68 -14.12 12.58
CA ASP A 106 14.79 -12.73 12.15
C ASP A 106 14.39 -11.76 13.28
N SER A 107 13.40 -12.11 14.08
CA SER A 107 12.97 -11.29 15.22
C SER A 107 14.01 -11.21 16.33
N VAL A 108 14.70 -12.32 16.65
CA VAL A 108 15.80 -12.34 17.63
C VAL A 108 16.99 -11.51 17.12
N VAL A 109 17.41 -11.72 15.86
CA VAL A 109 18.48 -10.95 15.23
C VAL A 109 18.15 -9.45 15.23
N HIS A 110 16.92 -9.08 14.85
CA HIS A 110 16.47 -7.70 14.86
C HIS A 110 16.49 -7.10 16.29
N TYR A 111 15.98 -7.83 17.29
CA TYR A 111 15.97 -7.37 18.66
C TYR A 111 17.40 -7.13 19.17
N VAL A 112 18.28 -8.13 19.01
CA VAL A 112 19.67 -8.07 19.45
C VAL A 112 20.41 -6.94 18.75
N SER A 113 20.21 -6.70 17.45
CA SER A 113 20.86 -5.62 16.71
C SER A 113 20.51 -4.21 17.23
N THR A 114 19.39 -4.04 17.94
CA THR A 114 18.98 -2.75 18.52
C THR A 114 19.60 -2.46 19.90
N ILE A 115 20.29 -3.41 20.49
CA ILE A 115 20.84 -3.29 21.84
C ILE A 115 22.12 -2.43 21.82
N PRO A 116 22.24 -1.42 22.69
CA PRO A 116 23.42 -0.54 22.72
C PRO A 116 24.74 -1.24 23.05
N ALA A 117 24.69 -2.45 23.64
CA ALA A 117 25.84 -3.25 23.97
C ALA A 117 26.53 -3.87 22.74
N ILE A 118 25.81 -4.03 21.63
CA ILE A 118 26.35 -4.55 20.38
C ILE A 118 27.24 -3.50 19.73
N ARG A 119 28.50 -3.85 19.49
CA ARG A 119 29.50 -2.94 18.92
C ARG A 119 29.72 -3.19 17.43
N ASN A 120 29.62 -4.45 17.01
CA ASN A 120 29.90 -4.87 15.65
C ASN A 120 28.60 -5.36 14.97
N LEU A 121 28.24 -4.73 13.86
CA LEU A 121 27.11 -5.12 13.03
C LEU A 121 27.61 -5.44 11.63
N LEU A 122 27.19 -6.58 11.09
CA LEU A 122 27.38 -6.94 9.69
C LEU A 122 26.12 -6.54 8.91
N PHE A 123 26.29 -5.76 7.84
CA PHE A 123 25.19 -5.41 6.95
C PHE A 123 24.89 -6.56 5.98
N MET A 124 23.66 -7.02 5.96
CA MET A 124 23.20 -8.04 5.02
C MET A 124 22.49 -7.44 3.81
N ASN A 125 22.48 -8.14 2.69
CA ASN A 125 21.96 -7.65 1.41
C ASN A 125 20.48 -7.27 1.39
N HIS A 126 19.72 -7.39 2.47
CA HIS A 126 18.30 -7.08 2.57
C HIS A 126 17.97 -5.99 3.60
N HIS A 127 18.90 -5.06 3.85
CA HIS A 127 18.76 -3.97 4.83
C HIS A 127 18.63 -4.39 6.29
N ASP A 128 18.93 -5.63 6.61
CA ASP A 128 18.98 -6.11 7.97
C ASP A 128 20.43 -6.10 8.49
N TYR A 129 20.59 -5.80 9.77
CA TYR A 129 21.85 -5.84 10.45
C TYR A 129 21.94 -7.14 11.24
N LEU A 130 23.06 -7.85 11.10
CA LEU A 130 23.38 -9.03 11.90
C LEU A 130 24.38 -8.64 12.99
N PRO A 131 24.12 -8.93 14.27
CA PRO A 131 25.13 -8.80 15.31
C PRO A 131 26.31 -9.70 15.04
N ASN A 132 27.51 -9.12 14.87
CA ASN A 132 28.74 -9.85 14.54
C ASN A 132 29.61 -9.99 15.80
N GLU A 133 29.08 -10.71 16.79
CA GLU A 133 29.75 -10.88 18.10
C GLU A 133 29.92 -12.36 18.40
N PHE A 134 31.18 -12.82 18.31
CA PHE A 134 31.58 -14.20 18.59
C PHE A 134 31.77 -14.46 20.08
N GLU A 135 31.93 -13.42 20.89
CA GLU A 135 31.92 -13.53 22.34
C GLU A 135 30.49 -13.40 22.89
N PRO A 136 30.18 -14.08 24.01
CA PRO A 136 28.89 -13.98 24.64
C PRO A 136 28.59 -12.56 25.10
N ILE A 137 27.47 -12.00 24.65
CA ILE A 137 26.99 -10.70 25.08
C ILE A 137 25.65 -10.88 25.81
N MET A 138 25.55 -10.24 26.97
CA MET A 138 24.27 -10.20 27.72
C MET A 138 23.30 -9.28 27.00
N VAL A 139 22.16 -9.84 26.61
CA VAL A 139 21.08 -9.16 25.88
C VAL A 139 20.09 -8.55 26.86
N GLU A 140 19.60 -9.32 27.79
CA GLU A 140 18.78 -8.89 28.93
C GLU A 140 18.87 -9.96 30.04
N ASN A 141 18.43 -9.66 31.25
CA ASN A 141 18.31 -10.56 32.41
C ASN A 141 18.69 -12.02 32.17
N ASP A 142 19.93 -12.39 32.41
CA ASP A 142 20.49 -13.75 32.23
C ASP A 142 20.34 -14.36 30.80
N THR A 143 19.99 -13.55 29.81
CA THR A 143 19.93 -13.99 28.40
C THR A 143 21.17 -13.49 27.66
N TYR A 144 21.90 -14.42 27.05
CA TYR A 144 23.12 -14.15 26.32
C TYR A 144 22.97 -14.54 24.85
N PHE A 145 23.52 -13.71 23.97
CA PHE A 145 23.64 -13.97 22.54
C PHE A 145 25.10 -14.22 22.15
N GLN A 146 25.32 -15.16 21.25
CA GLN A 146 26.62 -15.42 20.68
C GLN A 146 26.49 -15.90 19.25
N LEU A 147 27.22 -15.29 18.34
CA LEU A 147 27.40 -15.78 16.99
C LEU A 147 28.38 -16.95 17.00
N THR A 148 27.98 -18.10 16.48
CA THR A 148 28.81 -19.32 16.49
C THR A 148 29.53 -19.55 15.18
N SER A 149 28.90 -19.23 14.03
CA SER A 149 29.53 -19.44 12.72
C SER A 149 28.91 -18.55 11.66
N LEU A 150 29.78 -18.05 10.78
CA LEU A 150 29.42 -17.41 9.50
C LEU A 150 30.12 -18.18 8.38
N LYS A 151 29.34 -18.72 7.45
CA LYS A 151 29.89 -19.39 6.27
C LYS A 151 29.64 -18.52 5.04
N HIS A 152 30.70 -18.36 4.25
CA HIS A 152 30.68 -17.63 2.99
C HIS A 152 30.96 -18.60 1.84
N GLN A 153 30.24 -18.50 0.74
CA GLN A 153 30.51 -19.20 -0.49
C GLN A 153 30.50 -18.18 -1.64
N ASP A 154 31.54 -18.19 -2.46
CA ASP A 154 31.70 -17.26 -3.61
C ASP A 154 31.62 -15.76 -3.22
N GLY A 155 32.06 -15.40 -2.01
CA GLY A 155 32.04 -14.03 -1.49
C GLY A 155 30.68 -13.60 -0.92
N GLU A 156 29.66 -14.44 -0.98
CA GLU A 156 28.33 -14.19 -0.39
C GLU A 156 28.12 -15.04 0.87
N LEU A 157 27.33 -14.51 1.80
CA LEU A 157 27.00 -15.18 3.04
C LEU A 157 26.04 -16.35 2.77
N GLU A 158 26.48 -17.58 3.03
CA GLU A 158 25.72 -18.81 2.78
C GLU A 158 24.87 -19.21 3.98
N SER A 159 25.45 -19.24 5.16
CA SER A 159 24.72 -19.61 6.38
C SER A 159 25.22 -18.88 7.62
N ILE A 160 24.29 -18.70 8.56
CA ILE A 160 24.50 -18.05 9.85
C ILE A 160 24.09 -19.03 10.93
N LYS A 161 24.96 -19.21 11.94
CA LYS A 161 24.62 -19.92 13.17
C LYS A 161 24.88 -19.04 14.38
N PHE A 162 23.87 -18.93 15.23
CA PHE A 162 24.00 -18.25 16.51
C PHE A 162 23.28 -19.03 17.61
N ARG A 163 23.61 -18.74 18.85
CA ARG A 163 22.95 -19.32 20.01
C ARG A 163 22.49 -18.23 20.98
N VAL A 164 21.34 -18.50 21.61
CA VAL A 164 20.84 -17.75 22.76
C VAL A 164 20.84 -18.69 23.95
N PHE A 165 21.40 -18.28 25.07
CA PHE A 165 21.59 -19.16 26.23
C PHE A 165 21.45 -18.41 27.55
N CYS A 166 21.26 -19.14 28.63
CA CYS A 166 21.19 -18.61 30.01
C CYS A 166 21.91 -19.55 31.00
N TYR A 167 22.28 -18.98 32.16
CA TYR A 167 23.00 -19.70 33.21
C TYR A 167 22.10 -20.12 34.38
N ASP A 168 21.07 -19.35 34.70
CA ASP A 168 20.27 -19.51 35.92
C ASP A 168 18.86 -20.04 35.65
N HIS A 169 18.35 -19.95 34.41
CA HIS A 169 16.98 -20.28 34.04
C HIS A 169 16.87 -21.54 33.18
N GLU A 170 15.65 -22.07 33.09
CA GLU A 170 15.33 -23.24 32.26
C GLU A 170 14.99 -22.84 30.82
N SER A 171 14.86 -23.83 29.93
CA SER A 171 14.60 -23.62 28.49
C SER A 171 13.31 -22.85 28.21
N GLN A 172 12.31 -22.89 29.11
CA GLN A 172 11.06 -22.13 28.95
C GLN A 172 11.33 -20.62 28.98
N PHE A 173 12.21 -20.15 29.83
CA PHE A 173 12.62 -18.75 29.89
C PHE A 173 13.16 -18.21 28.54
N LEU A 174 13.98 -19.00 27.86
CA LEU A 174 14.51 -18.66 26.54
C LEU A 174 13.41 -18.71 25.46
N ARG A 175 12.46 -19.65 25.55
CA ARG A 175 11.31 -19.68 24.65
C ARG A 175 10.46 -18.43 24.80
N ASP A 176 10.15 -18.04 26.03
CA ASP A 176 9.38 -16.82 26.31
C ASP A 176 10.09 -15.57 25.81
N PHE A 177 11.44 -15.53 25.90
CA PHE A 177 12.23 -14.47 25.27
C PHE A 177 12.06 -14.42 23.76
N VAL A 178 12.19 -15.56 23.07
CA VAL A 178 12.04 -15.65 21.60
C VAL A 178 10.63 -15.24 21.17
N GLU A 179 9.58 -15.67 21.88
CA GLU A 179 8.20 -15.29 21.57
C GLU A 179 7.94 -13.80 21.82
N ARG A 180 8.55 -13.19 22.85
CA ARG A 180 8.49 -11.74 23.05
C ARG A 180 9.17 -10.99 21.91
N CYS A 181 10.37 -11.41 21.48
CA CYS A 181 11.05 -10.84 20.33
C CYS A 181 10.16 -10.93 19.06
N ASN A 182 9.51 -12.09 18.86
CA ASN A 182 8.64 -12.31 17.72
C ASN A 182 7.42 -11.38 17.75
N ALA A 183 6.75 -11.25 18.89
CA ALA A 183 5.59 -10.37 19.06
C ALA A 183 5.96 -8.88 18.83
N ASP A 184 7.12 -8.44 19.32
CA ASP A 184 7.59 -7.07 19.10
C ASP A 184 8.00 -6.82 17.66
N TYR A 185 8.60 -7.80 17.00
CA TYR A 185 8.96 -7.73 15.59
C TYR A 185 7.72 -7.67 14.69
N GLU A 186 6.73 -8.53 14.94
CA GLU A 186 5.46 -8.52 14.23
C GLU A 186 4.72 -7.17 14.42
N ARG A 187 4.71 -6.64 15.65
CA ARG A 187 4.14 -5.31 15.93
C ARG A 187 4.85 -4.19 15.16
N LYS A 188 6.17 -4.23 15.09
CA LYS A 188 6.95 -3.26 14.31
C LYS A 188 6.72 -3.42 12.81
N GLN A 189 6.61 -4.64 12.31
CA GLN A 189 6.28 -4.91 10.91
C GLN A 189 4.85 -4.45 10.56
N ALA A 190 3.87 -4.71 11.42
CA ALA A 190 2.51 -4.21 11.27
C ALA A 190 2.46 -2.68 11.24
N ASN A 191 3.28 -2.01 12.07
CA ASN A 191 3.36 -0.55 12.12
C ASN A 191 4.28 0.07 11.05
N LYS A 192 4.83 -0.73 10.13
CA LYS A 192 5.78 -0.26 9.11
C LYS A 192 5.19 0.81 8.18
N LEU A 193 3.88 0.82 7.97
CA LEU A 193 3.16 1.82 7.18
C LEU A 193 2.82 3.09 7.98
N GLY A 194 2.88 3.03 9.30
CA GLY A 194 2.52 4.14 10.19
C GLY A 194 1.05 4.57 10.04
N THR A 195 0.77 5.86 10.18
CA THR A 195 -0.58 6.42 10.08
C THR A 195 -0.97 6.84 8.65
N SER A 196 -0.06 6.72 7.69
CA SER A 196 -0.29 7.09 6.30
C SER A 196 -1.07 6.00 5.57
N LEU A 197 -1.96 6.40 4.68
CA LEU A 197 -2.61 5.48 3.76
C LEU A 197 -1.76 5.25 2.52
N TYR A 198 -1.89 4.07 1.92
CA TYR A 198 -1.16 3.68 0.73
C TYR A 198 -2.10 3.07 -0.31
N TYR A 199 -1.71 3.27 -1.56
CA TYR A 199 -2.30 2.63 -2.73
C TYR A 199 -1.31 1.56 -3.22
N PHE A 200 -1.78 0.33 -3.24
CA PHE A 200 -1.04 -0.82 -3.74
C PHE A 200 -1.59 -1.16 -5.12
N ASP A 201 -0.77 -0.95 -6.14
CA ASP A 201 -1.12 -1.26 -7.52
C ASP A 201 -0.50 -2.59 -7.94
N MET A 202 -1.33 -3.48 -8.48
CA MET A 202 -0.88 -4.80 -8.90
C MET A 202 0.04 -4.68 -10.12
N MET A 203 1.23 -5.25 -10.01
CA MET A 203 2.21 -5.23 -11.09
C MET A 203 1.83 -6.21 -12.21
N THR A 204 1.84 -5.72 -13.44
CA THR A 204 1.81 -6.57 -14.64
C THR A 204 3.08 -7.39 -14.73
N ALA A 205 2.96 -8.69 -14.88
CA ALA A 205 4.09 -9.55 -15.21
C ALA A 205 4.62 -9.16 -16.62
N THR A 206 5.57 -8.24 -16.68
CA THR A 206 6.30 -7.97 -17.92
C THR A 206 7.02 -9.25 -18.32
N LYS A 207 6.75 -9.75 -19.54
CA LYS A 207 7.47 -10.86 -20.15
C LYS A 207 8.92 -10.44 -20.40
N ASN A 208 9.75 -10.44 -19.38
CA ASN A 208 11.19 -10.36 -19.55
C ASN A 208 11.65 -11.70 -20.13
N LYS A 209 11.88 -11.71 -21.46
CA LYS A 209 12.29 -12.86 -22.28
C LYS A 209 13.63 -13.50 -21.88
N LYS A 210 14.22 -13.18 -20.72
CA LYS A 210 15.55 -13.68 -20.31
C LYS A 210 15.64 -14.27 -18.90
N SER A 211 14.54 -14.51 -18.19
CA SER A 211 14.60 -15.28 -16.96
C SER A 211 14.21 -16.73 -17.23
N THR A 212 15.19 -17.59 -17.13
CA THR A 212 15.18 -19.06 -17.01
C THR A 212 13.80 -19.72 -17.00
N GLN A 213 13.57 -20.62 -17.95
CA GLN A 213 12.39 -21.44 -18.19
C GLN A 213 11.89 -22.31 -16.99
N ASN A 214 12.34 -22.08 -15.76
CA ASN A 214 12.04 -22.90 -14.59
C ASN A 214 11.62 -22.08 -13.35
N ALA A 215 11.10 -20.86 -13.48
CA ALA A 215 10.51 -20.17 -12.33
C ALA A 215 9.11 -20.72 -12.09
N LEU A 216 8.92 -21.48 -10.99
CA LEU A 216 7.61 -21.85 -10.48
C LEU A 216 6.72 -20.59 -10.38
N PRO A 217 5.42 -20.69 -10.75
CA PRO A 217 4.51 -19.57 -10.59
C PRO A 217 4.53 -19.12 -9.13
N THR A 218 4.88 -17.85 -8.91
CA THR A 218 4.87 -17.28 -7.55
C THR A 218 3.44 -17.34 -7.02
N THR A 219 3.27 -17.92 -5.83
CA THR A 219 1.96 -18.02 -5.15
C THR A 219 1.44 -16.65 -4.71
N HIS A 220 2.25 -15.60 -4.84
CA HIS A 220 1.93 -14.26 -4.37
C HIS A 220 1.80 -13.27 -5.53
N LEU A 221 0.85 -12.33 -5.40
CA LEU A 221 0.76 -11.16 -6.26
C LEU A 221 1.80 -10.13 -5.83
N MET A 222 2.39 -9.45 -6.81
CA MET A 222 3.36 -8.39 -6.59
C MET A 222 2.69 -7.03 -6.81
N TYR A 223 3.03 -6.08 -5.95
CA TYR A 223 2.47 -4.74 -5.96
C TYR A 223 3.57 -3.67 -6.01
N THR A 224 3.25 -2.51 -6.58
CA THR A 224 3.95 -1.25 -6.29
C THR A 224 3.21 -0.53 -5.17
N LYS A 225 3.93 0.23 -4.35
CA LYS A 225 3.38 0.96 -3.21
C LYS A 225 3.52 2.46 -3.42
N HIS A 226 2.41 3.17 -3.39
CA HIS A 226 2.37 4.62 -3.51
C HIS A 226 1.70 5.21 -2.28
N LYS A 227 2.23 6.32 -1.76
CA LYS A 227 1.56 7.05 -0.69
C LYS A 227 0.23 7.57 -1.20
N PHE A 228 -0.85 7.21 -0.52
CA PHE A 228 -2.19 7.64 -0.89
C PHE A 228 -2.59 8.85 -0.06
N TYR A 229 -2.90 9.92 -0.78
CA TYR A 229 -3.47 11.12 -0.20
C TYR A 229 -4.70 11.51 -0.99
N THR A 230 -5.78 11.83 -0.30
CA THR A 230 -7.01 12.31 -0.93
C THR A 230 -7.72 13.32 -0.04
N THR A 231 -8.24 14.36 -0.66
CA THR A 231 -9.15 15.32 -0.03
C THR A 231 -10.62 14.90 -0.22
N ARG A 232 -10.88 13.79 -0.94
CA ARG A 232 -12.23 13.31 -1.17
C ARG A 232 -12.83 12.73 0.09
N THR A 233 -13.98 13.28 0.46
CA THR A 233 -14.84 12.83 1.56
C THR A 233 -16.25 12.70 1.05
N PHE A 234 -17.14 12.09 1.82
CA PHE A 234 -18.57 12.07 1.45
C PHE A 234 -19.24 13.46 1.48
N GLU A 235 -18.60 14.47 2.04
CA GLU A 235 -19.08 15.84 2.03
C GLU A 235 -18.87 16.52 0.67
N ASN A 236 -17.78 16.16 -0.05
CA ASN A 236 -17.40 16.78 -1.32
C ASN A 236 -17.49 15.86 -2.54
N VAL A 237 -18.18 14.72 -2.41
CA VAL A 237 -18.51 13.82 -3.51
C VAL A 237 -20.04 13.78 -3.63
N PHE A 238 -20.56 14.13 -4.80
CA PHE A 238 -22.00 14.35 -5.02
C PHE A 238 -22.56 13.27 -5.94
N PHE A 239 -23.56 12.51 -5.46
CA PHE A 239 -24.36 11.54 -6.22
C PHE A 239 -25.63 11.18 -5.45
N GLU A 240 -26.68 10.75 -6.13
CA GLU A 240 -28.02 10.57 -5.56
C GLU A 240 -28.06 9.62 -4.36
N GLN A 241 -27.34 8.53 -4.44
CA GLN A 241 -27.36 7.50 -3.39
C GLN A 241 -26.35 7.76 -2.26
N ARG A 242 -25.66 8.90 -2.25
CA ARG A 242 -24.65 9.27 -1.23
C ARG A 242 -25.11 9.04 0.20
N PRO A 243 -26.31 9.50 0.63
CA PRO A 243 -26.76 9.31 2.01
C PRO A 243 -26.89 7.83 2.41
N LYS A 244 -27.32 6.98 1.46
CA LYS A 244 -27.42 5.53 1.69
C LYS A 244 -26.06 4.89 1.83
N VAL A 245 -25.10 5.25 0.98
CA VAL A 245 -23.72 4.75 1.03
C VAL A 245 -23.05 5.15 2.34
N CYS A 246 -23.15 6.44 2.72
CA CYS A 246 -22.59 6.93 3.99
C CYS A 246 -23.13 6.14 5.18
N LYS A 247 -24.44 6.01 5.28
CA LYS A 247 -25.10 5.27 6.37
C LYS A 247 -24.65 3.80 6.43
N HIS A 248 -24.46 3.16 5.27
CA HIS A 248 -24.01 1.76 5.21
C HIS A 248 -22.55 1.61 5.64
N VAL A 249 -21.67 2.51 5.17
CA VAL A 249 -20.26 2.53 5.58
C VAL A 249 -20.14 2.78 7.07
N GLU A 250 -20.82 3.78 7.61
CA GLU A 250 -20.83 4.10 9.02
C GLU A 250 -21.34 2.93 9.87
N PHE A 251 -22.47 2.33 9.47
CA PHE A 251 -23.03 1.16 10.15
C PHE A 251 -22.05 0.00 10.16
N PHE A 252 -21.41 -0.30 9.05
CA PHE A 252 -20.41 -1.35 8.94
C PHE A 252 -19.22 -1.09 9.87
N LEU A 253 -18.69 0.13 9.88
CA LEU A 253 -17.52 0.48 10.69
C LEU A 253 -17.78 0.46 12.20
N THR A 254 -19.03 0.76 12.62
CA THR A 254 -19.38 0.95 14.04
C THR A 254 -20.13 -0.23 14.66
N ARG A 255 -20.65 -1.17 13.88
CA ARG A 255 -21.57 -2.19 14.36
C ARG A 255 -21.10 -3.63 14.13
N LYS A 256 -19.81 -3.90 14.27
CA LYS A 256 -19.25 -5.25 14.16
C LYS A 256 -20.01 -6.27 15.02
N ASP A 257 -20.26 -5.94 16.30
CA ASP A 257 -20.96 -6.80 17.24
C ASP A 257 -22.38 -7.18 16.79
N TRP A 258 -23.02 -6.28 16.02
CA TRP A 258 -24.34 -6.57 15.46
C TRP A 258 -24.29 -7.66 14.40
N TYR A 259 -23.28 -7.63 13.52
CA TYR A 259 -23.07 -8.67 12.50
C TYR A 259 -22.82 -10.03 13.17
N GLU A 260 -21.92 -10.08 14.15
CA GLU A 260 -21.60 -11.28 14.92
C GLU A 260 -22.84 -11.83 15.64
N LYS A 261 -23.61 -10.98 16.33
CA LYS A 261 -24.84 -11.37 17.02
C LYS A 261 -25.92 -11.91 16.08
N LYS A 262 -25.97 -11.41 14.84
CA LYS A 262 -26.98 -11.83 13.86
C LYS A 262 -26.52 -13.01 12.99
N GLY A 263 -25.26 -13.45 13.11
CA GLY A 263 -24.69 -14.49 12.26
C GLY A 263 -24.64 -14.09 10.79
N ILE A 264 -24.44 -12.78 10.52
CA ILE A 264 -24.28 -12.23 9.17
C ILE A 264 -22.79 -12.02 8.92
N PRO A 265 -22.24 -12.42 7.76
CA PRO A 265 -20.84 -12.17 7.43
C PRO A 265 -20.49 -10.69 7.58
N TYR A 266 -19.41 -10.40 8.35
CA TYR A 266 -18.92 -9.03 8.53
C TYR A 266 -18.09 -8.60 7.32
N THR A 267 -18.77 -8.36 6.21
CA THR A 267 -18.21 -7.92 4.93
C THR A 267 -19.06 -6.81 4.34
N LEU A 268 -18.48 -5.99 3.45
CA LEU A 268 -19.19 -4.92 2.77
C LEU A 268 -18.73 -4.84 1.31
N GLY A 269 -19.63 -5.12 0.38
CA GLY A 269 -19.40 -5.12 -1.05
C GLY A 269 -20.20 -4.04 -1.77
N PHE A 270 -19.50 -3.26 -2.62
CA PHE A 270 -20.11 -2.26 -3.49
C PHE A 270 -19.95 -2.62 -4.97
N MET A 271 -21.00 -2.41 -5.75
CA MET A 271 -20.97 -2.36 -7.19
C MET A 271 -21.29 -0.93 -7.65
N PHE A 272 -20.29 -0.25 -8.21
CA PHE A 272 -20.41 1.09 -8.77
C PHE A 272 -20.57 1.01 -10.28
N HIS A 273 -21.66 1.54 -10.81
CA HIS A 273 -21.90 1.55 -12.24
C HIS A 273 -22.45 2.88 -12.72
N GLY A 274 -22.30 3.16 -14.00
CA GLY A 274 -22.81 4.37 -14.64
C GLY A 274 -21.76 5.11 -15.47
N ASP A 275 -22.15 6.25 -16.01
CA ASP A 275 -21.37 7.00 -16.98
C ASP A 275 -19.99 7.45 -16.46
N PRO A 276 -19.01 7.63 -17.33
CA PRO A 276 -17.73 8.23 -16.96
C PRO A 276 -17.93 9.66 -16.44
N GLY A 277 -17.06 10.10 -15.52
CA GLY A 277 -17.16 11.46 -14.95
C GLY A 277 -18.21 11.65 -13.86
N CYS A 278 -19.02 10.63 -13.54
CA CYS A 278 -20.10 10.73 -12.54
C CYS A 278 -19.67 10.42 -11.09
N GLY A 279 -18.39 10.20 -10.83
CA GLY A 279 -17.87 10.13 -9.44
C GLY A 279 -17.57 8.73 -8.90
N LYS A 280 -17.59 7.65 -9.68
CA LYS A 280 -17.28 6.27 -9.24
C LYS A 280 -15.96 6.18 -8.47
N THR A 281 -14.85 6.54 -9.09
CA THR A 281 -13.50 6.51 -8.48
C THR A 281 -13.38 7.51 -7.31
N SER A 282 -14.07 8.67 -7.37
CA SER A 282 -14.12 9.64 -6.26
C SER A 282 -14.77 9.05 -5.02
N SER A 283 -15.83 8.23 -5.20
CA SER A 283 -16.51 7.54 -4.10
C SER A 283 -15.64 6.44 -3.48
N VAL A 284 -14.86 5.70 -4.28
CA VAL A 284 -13.85 4.76 -3.77
C VAL A 284 -12.85 5.48 -2.88
N LYS A 285 -12.35 6.65 -3.32
CA LYS A 285 -11.41 7.47 -2.52
C LYS A 285 -12.05 7.97 -1.23
N ALA A 286 -13.32 8.38 -1.27
CA ALA A 286 -14.05 8.81 -0.07
C ALA A 286 -14.25 7.66 0.92
N ILE A 287 -14.57 6.45 0.45
CA ILE A 287 -14.67 5.24 1.29
C ILE A 287 -13.32 4.94 1.94
N ALA A 288 -12.22 4.93 1.17
CA ALA A 288 -10.87 4.68 1.69
C ALA A 288 -10.49 5.67 2.79
N ASN A 289 -10.81 6.95 2.58
CA ASN A 289 -10.54 8.02 3.54
C ASN A 289 -11.39 7.87 4.81
N THR A 290 -12.70 7.65 4.68
CA THR A 290 -13.63 7.50 5.81
C THR A 290 -13.33 6.25 6.63
N ALA A 291 -13.08 5.12 5.97
CA ALA A 291 -12.76 3.85 6.61
C ALA A 291 -11.30 3.74 7.04
N ARG A 292 -10.44 4.71 6.72
CA ARG A 292 -9.00 4.71 7.00
C ARG A 292 -8.30 3.44 6.51
N ARG A 293 -8.57 3.04 5.24
CA ARG A 293 -8.06 1.79 4.66
C ARG A 293 -7.11 2.04 3.52
N HIS A 294 -6.11 1.17 3.42
CA HIS A 294 -5.23 1.07 2.27
C HIS A 294 -6.01 0.56 1.06
N ILE A 295 -5.74 1.11 -0.11
CA ILE A 295 -6.35 0.62 -1.35
C ILE A 295 -5.49 -0.49 -1.93
N ILE A 296 -6.10 -1.65 -2.20
CA ILE A 296 -5.49 -2.77 -2.91
C ILE A 296 -6.17 -2.86 -4.27
N ASN A 297 -5.49 -2.38 -5.31
CA ASN A 297 -6.00 -2.42 -6.67
C ASN A 297 -5.74 -3.78 -7.30
N ILE A 298 -6.77 -4.40 -7.85
CA ILE A 298 -6.74 -5.76 -8.39
C ILE A 298 -7.11 -5.72 -9.87
N HIS A 299 -6.17 -6.17 -10.71
CA HIS A 299 -6.39 -6.36 -12.14
C HIS A 299 -6.65 -7.85 -12.41
N LEU A 300 -7.90 -8.28 -12.27
CA LEU A 300 -8.25 -9.71 -12.38
C LEU A 300 -7.77 -10.35 -13.69
N ALA A 301 -7.79 -9.64 -14.82
CA ALA A 301 -7.31 -10.13 -16.12
C ALA A 301 -5.83 -10.55 -16.12
N GLN A 302 -5.06 -10.10 -15.16
CA GLN A 302 -3.62 -10.34 -15.08
C GLN A 302 -3.27 -11.47 -14.10
N ILE A 303 -4.24 -11.96 -13.34
CA ILE A 303 -4.04 -13.00 -12.35
C ILE A 303 -3.99 -14.36 -13.05
N LYS A 304 -2.94 -15.12 -12.78
CA LYS A 304 -2.65 -16.38 -13.46
C LYS A 304 -3.10 -17.62 -12.70
N SER A 305 -3.34 -17.50 -11.40
CA SER A 305 -3.65 -18.64 -10.54
C SER A 305 -4.70 -18.28 -9.48
N LYS A 306 -5.62 -19.21 -9.24
CA LYS A 306 -6.60 -19.13 -8.14
C LYS A 306 -5.92 -19.00 -6.78
N ALA A 307 -4.77 -19.66 -6.59
CA ALA A 307 -3.99 -19.58 -5.36
C ALA A 307 -3.53 -18.15 -5.04
N GLN A 308 -3.20 -17.34 -6.04
CA GLN A 308 -2.81 -15.93 -5.85
C GLN A 308 -3.94 -15.09 -5.25
N LEU A 309 -5.17 -15.23 -5.76
CA LEU A 309 -6.32 -14.54 -5.21
C LEU A 309 -6.69 -15.07 -3.82
N THR A 310 -6.66 -16.38 -3.62
CA THR A 310 -6.90 -16.99 -2.30
C THR A 310 -5.94 -16.42 -1.26
N HIS A 311 -4.65 -16.33 -1.61
CA HIS A 311 -3.65 -15.74 -0.72
C HIS A 311 -3.95 -14.27 -0.41
N LEU A 312 -4.33 -13.47 -1.41
CA LEU A 312 -4.64 -12.05 -1.23
C LEU A 312 -5.85 -11.81 -0.31
N PHE A 313 -6.86 -12.69 -0.38
CA PHE A 313 -8.13 -12.51 0.36
C PHE A 313 -8.11 -13.10 1.77
N TYR A 314 -7.19 -14.01 2.09
CA TYR A 314 -7.18 -14.71 3.37
C TYR A 314 -5.88 -14.56 4.16
N ASN A 315 -4.81 -14.04 3.56
CA ASN A 315 -3.56 -13.77 4.27
C ASN A 315 -3.30 -12.26 4.41
N ASP A 316 -2.68 -11.89 5.51
CA ASP A 316 -2.37 -10.49 5.81
C ASP A 316 -1.15 -9.96 5.04
N ASP A 317 -0.44 -10.81 4.32
CA ASP A 317 0.80 -10.46 3.65
C ASP A 317 0.59 -9.82 2.27
N ILE A 318 1.21 -8.68 2.04
CA ILE A 318 1.27 -7.99 0.75
C ILE A 318 2.74 -7.87 0.33
N HIS A 319 3.06 -8.38 -0.87
CA HIS A 319 4.40 -8.33 -1.42
C HIS A 319 4.56 -7.13 -2.34
N VAL A 320 5.53 -6.28 -2.05
CA VAL A 320 5.79 -5.02 -2.78
C VAL A 320 7.17 -5.10 -3.41
N TYR A 321 7.24 -4.72 -4.67
CA TYR A 321 8.50 -4.55 -5.40
C TYR A 321 8.79 -3.07 -5.61
N ASP A 322 9.96 -2.60 -5.18
CA ASP A 322 10.38 -1.18 -5.29
C ASP A 322 11.39 -0.92 -6.42
N GLY A 323 11.55 -1.87 -7.36
CA GLY A 323 12.51 -1.79 -8.47
C GLY A 323 13.82 -2.51 -8.19
N SER A 324 14.21 -2.70 -6.94
CA SER A 324 15.47 -3.35 -6.53
C SER A 324 15.23 -4.60 -5.69
N LYS A 325 14.25 -4.58 -4.80
CA LYS A 325 13.96 -5.65 -3.84
C LYS A 325 12.47 -5.88 -3.68
N THR A 326 12.15 -7.05 -3.16
CA THR A 326 10.79 -7.38 -2.73
C THR A 326 10.70 -7.21 -1.22
N GLU A 327 9.75 -6.38 -0.79
CA GLU A 327 9.44 -6.19 0.62
C GLU A 327 8.07 -6.80 0.95
N LYS A 328 7.97 -7.37 2.14
CA LYS A 328 6.73 -7.91 2.67
C LYS A 328 6.14 -6.92 3.68
N TYR A 329 4.86 -6.63 3.53
CA TYR A 329 4.07 -5.82 4.45
C TYR A 329 2.94 -6.68 5.02
N THR A 330 2.74 -6.63 6.32
CA THR A 330 1.60 -7.26 6.98
C THR A 330 0.50 -6.21 7.15
N ILE A 331 -0.58 -6.37 6.41
CA ILE A 331 -1.73 -5.46 6.41
C ILE A 331 -2.97 -6.32 6.68
N PRO A 332 -3.60 -6.21 7.84
CA PRO A 332 -4.81 -6.97 8.14
C PRO A 332 -5.93 -6.71 7.13
N ILE A 333 -6.79 -7.70 6.89
CA ILE A 333 -7.90 -7.62 5.94
C ILE A 333 -8.81 -6.41 6.23
N HIS A 334 -9.04 -6.12 7.51
CA HIS A 334 -9.88 -5.01 7.94
C HIS A 334 -9.26 -3.62 7.74
N GLU A 335 -7.98 -3.55 7.35
CA GLU A 335 -7.30 -2.31 6.95
C GLU A 335 -7.22 -2.14 5.43
N ARG A 336 -7.78 -3.08 4.65
CA ARG A 336 -7.77 -3.07 3.20
C ARG A 336 -9.12 -2.66 2.61
N LEU A 337 -9.09 -1.87 1.54
CA LEU A 337 -10.17 -1.67 0.60
C LEU A 337 -9.74 -2.31 -0.72
N TYR A 338 -10.35 -3.42 -1.07
CA TYR A 338 -10.11 -4.06 -2.36
C TYR A 338 -10.86 -3.30 -3.45
N VAL A 339 -10.17 -2.99 -4.54
CA VAL A 339 -10.74 -2.26 -5.69
C VAL A 339 -10.54 -3.08 -6.94
N ILE A 340 -11.60 -3.30 -7.69
CA ILE A 340 -11.62 -3.93 -9.00
C ILE A 340 -12.29 -2.96 -9.95
N GLU A 341 -11.48 -2.26 -10.76
CA GLU A 341 -12.02 -1.33 -11.75
C GLU A 341 -12.35 -2.06 -13.06
N ASP A 342 -13.42 -1.59 -13.73
CA ASP A 342 -13.86 -2.05 -15.04
C ASP A 342 -13.94 -3.59 -15.18
N ILE A 343 -14.66 -4.21 -14.25
CA ILE A 343 -14.79 -5.68 -14.19
C ILE A 343 -15.35 -6.28 -15.50
N ASP A 344 -16.12 -5.51 -16.25
CA ASP A 344 -16.65 -5.88 -17.55
C ASP A 344 -15.59 -6.01 -18.67
N ALA A 345 -14.42 -5.41 -18.48
CA ALA A 345 -13.30 -5.55 -19.42
C ALA A 345 -12.54 -6.91 -19.28
N MET A 346 -12.92 -7.75 -18.32
CA MET A 346 -12.19 -8.95 -17.93
C MET A 346 -12.48 -10.20 -18.76
N GLY A 347 -13.28 -10.07 -19.82
CA GLY A 347 -13.61 -11.18 -20.70
C GLY A 347 -14.76 -12.07 -20.20
N ASP A 348 -14.99 -13.18 -20.92
CA ASP A 348 -16.18 -14.03 -20.79
C ASP A 348 -16.34 -14.75 -19.45
N ALA A 349 -15.30 -14.76 -18.60
CA ALA A 349 -15.31 -15.50 -17.33
C ALA A 349 -16.36 -14.98 -16.32
N ILE A 350 -16.63 -13.67 -16.33
CA ILE A 350 -17.49 -12.99 -15.35
C ILE A 350 -18.83 -12.56 -15.97
N LEU A 351 -18.90 -12.65 -17.31
CA LEU A 351 -20.10 -12.26 -18.04
C LEU A 351 -21.25 -13.24 -17.75
N SER A 352 -22.45 -12.68 -17.72
CA SER A 352 -23.69 -13.45 -17.67
C SER A 352 -23.72 -14.50 -18.78
N ARG A 353 -24.27 -15.67 -18.45
CA ARG A 353 -24.40 -16.80 -19.40
C ARG A 353 -25.03 -16.42 -20.74
N ASN A 354 -25.84 -15.38 -20.76
CA ASN A 354 -26.50 -14.87 -21.97
C ASN A 354 -25.56 -14.12 -22.91
N PHE A 355 -24.42 -13.64 -22.41
CA PHE A 355 -23.42 -12.89 -23.18
C PHE A 355 -22.17 -13.72 -23.53
N LYS A 356 -22.09 -14.96 -23.04
CA LYS A 356 -21.02 -15.87 -23.46
C LYS A 356 -21.21 -16.22 -24.91
N LYS A 357 -20.20 -15.98 -25.75
CA LYS A 357 -20.22 -16.48 -27.12
C LYS A 357 -20.36 -18.01 -27.07
N PRO A 358 -21.28 -18.61 -27.87
CA PRO A 358 -21.34 -20.05 -27.96
C PRO A 358 -19.98 -20.55 -28.44
N GLU A 359 -19.33 -21.34 -27.60
CA GLU A 359 -18.12 -22.04 -28.07
C GLU A 359 -18.47 -22.88 -29.29
N PRO A 360 -17.76 -22.73 -30.39
CA PRO A 360 -17.98 -23.64 -31.54
C PRO A 360 -17.78 -25.05 -31.01
N LYS A 361 -18.81 -25.89 -31.13
CA LYS A 361 -18.72 -27.32 -30.82
C LYS A 361 -17.71 -27.90 -31.80
N LYS A 362 -16.42 -27.91 -31.42
CA LYS A 362 -15.42 -28.73 -32.08
C LYS A 362 -15.77 -30.18 -31.81
N GLU A 363 -16.14 -30.91 -32.82
CA GLU A 363 -16.17 -32.36 -32.74
C GLU A 363 -14.76 -32.80 -32.32
N LYS A 364 -14.67 -33.40 -31.13
CA LYS A 364 -13.41 -33.87 -30.57
C LYS A 364 -12.93 -35.03 -31.42
N THR A 365 -11.90 -34.78 -32.20
CA THR A 365 -11.20 -35.88 -32.91
C THR A 365 -10.41 -36.72 -31.88
N PRO A 366 -10.10 -37.98 -32.19
CA PRO A 366 -9.25 -38.83 -31.32
C PRO A 366 -7.88 -38.19 -31.03
N GLU A 367 -7.37 -37.36 -31.93
CA GLU A 367 -6.12 -36.60 -31.79
C GLU A 367 -6.26 -35.47 -30.74
N ASP A 368 -7.44 -34.81 -30.64
CA ASP A 368 -7.72 -33.83 -29.64
C ASP A 368 -7.80 -34.45 -28.22
N ALA A 369 -8.24 -35.70 -28.11
CA ALA A 369 -8.27 -36.46 -26.86
C ALA A 369 -6.84 -36.82 -26.38
N TRP A 370 -5.93 -37.12 -27.31
CA TRP A 370 -4.54 -37.42 -27.01
C TRP A 370 -3.76 -36.14 -26.61
N ALA A 371 -4.00 -35.02 -27.32
CA ALA A 371 -3.47 -33.70 -26.99
C ALA A 371 -4.00 -33.19 -25.63
N ALA A 372 -5.25 -33.50 -25.28
CA ALA A 372 -5.81 -33.17 -23.98
C ALA A 372 -5.20 -33.97 -22.81
N ALA A 373 -4.71 -35.19 -23.09
CA ALA A 373 -4.01 -36.03 -22.09
C ALA A 373 -2.55 -35.62 -21.87
N HIS A 374 -2.00 -34.78 -22.77
CA HIS A 374 -0.63 -34.26 -22.72
C HIS A 374 -0.61 -32.71 -22.71
N LYS A 375 -1.69 -32.10 -22.26
CA LYS A 375 -1.65 -30.65 -21.95
C LYS A 375 -0.60 -30.42 -20.88
N ASP A 376 0.41 -29.66 -21.23
CA ASP A 376 1.44 -29.19 -20.31
C ASP A 376 0.76 -28.56 -19.09
N GLU A 377 1.24 -28.86 -17.90
CA GLU A 377 0.77 -28.34 -16.60
C GLU A 377 0.92 -26.80 -16.47
N ASP A 378 1.35 -26.11 -17.53
CA ASP A 378 1.66 -24.68 -17.59
C ASP A 378 0.53 -23.80 -18.19
N GLU A 379 -0.66 -24.35 -18.55
CA GLU A 379 -1.78 -23.47 -18.93
C GLU A 379 -2.23 -22.65 -17.70
N PRO A 380 -2.32 -21.30 -17.81
CA PRO A 380 -2.76 -20.46 -16.70
C PRO A 380 -4.16 -20.90 -16.28
N GLU A 381 -4.32 -21.20 -14.99
CA GLU A 381 -5.59 -21.59 -14.42
C GLU A 381 -6.60 -20.47 -14.56
N GLN A 382 -7.61 -20.62 -15.41
CA GLN A 382 -8.61 -19.57 -15.62
C GLN A 382 -9.41 -19.32 -14.35
N ILE A 383 -9.49 -18.02 -13.96
CA ILE A 383 -10.36 -17.56 -12.89
C ILE A 383 -11.79 -17.60 -13.44
N ASP A 384 -12.58 -18.52 -12.96
CA ASP A 384 -13.99 -18.66 -13.32
C ASP A 384 -14.91 -17.95 -12.29
N LEU A 385 -16.15 -17.72 -12.70
CA LEU A 385 -17.17 -17.12 -11.86
C LEU A 385 -17.39 -17.92 -10.55
N SER A 386 -17.40 -19.26 -10.65
CA SER A 386 -17.63 -20.13 -9.49
C SER A 386 -16.57 -19.94 -8.42
N PHE A 387 -15.31 -19.81 -8.81
CA PHE A 387 -14.22 -19.52 -7.91
C PHE A 387 -14.38 -18.13 -7.24
N LEU A 388 -14.72 -17.09 -8.01
CA LEU A 388 -14.96 -15.75 -7.45
C LEU A 388 -16.14 -15.72 -6.47
N LEU A 389 -17.22 -16.43 -6.79
CA LEU A 389 -18.35 -16.54 -5.88
C LEU A 389 -17.96 -17.21 -4.55
N ASN A 390 -17.16 -18.27 -4.61
CA ASN A 390 -16.66 -18.97 -3.42
C ASN A 390 -15.61 -18.13 -2.66
N LEU A 391 -14.81 -17.34 -3.35
CA LEU A 391 -13.84 -16.43 -2.72
C LEU A 391 -14.54 -15.32 -1.92
N LEU A 392 -15.66 -14.80 -2.44
CA LEU A 392 -16.40 -13.71 -1.81
C LEU A 392 -17.33 -14.20 -0.69
N ASP A 393 -17.94 -15.38 -0.84
CA ASP A 393 -18.99 -15.89 0.06
C ASP A 393 -18.92 -17.43 0.14
N GLY A 394 -17.73 -17.94 0.47
CA GLY A 394 -17.48 -19.37 0.68
C GLY A 394 -17.40 -19.73 2.16
N THR A 395 -16.89 -20.93 2.44
CA THR A 395 -16.74 -21.44 3.82
C THR A 395 -15.73 -20.62 4.62
N LEU A 396 -14.71 -20.04 3.95
CA LEU A 396 -13.75 -19.14 4.59
C LEU A 396 -14.28 -17.72 4.51
N GLU A 397 -14.37 -17.05 5.64
CA GLU A 397 -14.83 -15.67 5.73
C GLU A 397 -13.66 -14.70 5.85
N SER A 398 -13.68 -13.65 5.05
CA SER A 398 -12.74 -12.51 5.15
C SER A 398 -13.34 -11.43 6.05
N SER A 399 -13.36 -11.66 7.36
CA SER A 399 -14.00 -10.78 8.33
C SER A 399 -13.43 -9.35 8.26
N GLY A 400 -14.31 -8.35 8.18
CA GLY A 400 -13.94 -6.95 8.05
C GLY A 400 -13.59 -6.50 6.63
N ARG A 401 -13.76 -7.33 5.60
CA ARG A 401 -13.47 -6.97 4.21
C ARG A 401 -14.38 -5.87 3.69
N ILE A 402 -13.79 -4.87 3.00
CA ILE A 402 -14.51 -3.96 2.10
C ILE A 402 -14.01 -4.18 0.68
N ILE A 403 -14.94 -4.33 -0.27
CA ILE A 403 -14.63 -4.45 -1.70
C ILE A 403 -15.48 -3.46 -2.50
N ALA A 404 -14.86 -2.77 -3.45
CA ALA A 404 -15.53 -1.89 -4.40
C ALA A 404 -15.22 -2.36 -5.82
N ILE A 405 -16.25 -2.69 -6.56
CA ILE A 405 -16.17 -3.15 -7.94
C ILE A 405 -16.79 -2.09 -8.82
N SER A 406 -16.13 -1.68 -9.91
CA SER A 406 -16.75 -0.77 -10.88
C SER A 406 -17.03 -1.47 -12.22
N SER A 407 -18.09 -1.03 -12.88
CA SER A 407 -18.47 -1.47 -14.22
C SER A 407 -19.20 -0.34 -14.96
N ASN A 408 -18.97 -0.28 -16.27
CA ASN A 408 -19.75 0.59 -17.16
C ASN A 408 -20.99 -0.14 -17.72
N TYR A 409 -20.99 -1.49 -17.68
CA TYR A 409 -22.04 -2.37 -18.24
C TYR A 409 -22.52 -3.39 -17.20
N PRO A 410 -23.25 -2.95 -16.15
CA PRO A 410 -23.69 -3.83 -15.07
C PRO A 410 -24.60 -4.97 -15.54
N GLU A 411 -25.32 -4.78 -16.65
CA GLU A 411 -26.19 -5.79 -17.25
C GLU A 411 -25.44 -7.02 -17.79
N ARG A 412 -24.14 -6.90 -18.07
CA ARG A 412 -23.28 -8.00 -18.52
C ARG A 412 -22.80 -8.88 -17.40
N ILE A 413 -22.83 -8.38 -16.17
CA ILE A 413 -22.31 -9.08 -14.98
C ILE A 413 -23.31 -10.14 -14.54
N ASP A 414 -22.80 -11.32 -14.16
CA ASP A 414 -23.67 -12.39 -13.66
C ASP A 414 -24.33 -11.98 -12.33
N LYS A 415 -25.65 -12.12 -12.27
CA LYS A 415 -26.48 -11.77 -11.11
C LYS A 415 -26.08 -12.54 -9.85
N ALA A 416 -25.38 -13.65 -9.97
CA ALA A 416 -24.90 -14.40 -8.82
C ALA A 416 -23.85 -13.63 -7.99
N LEU A 417 -23.13 -12.67 -8.61
CA LEU A 417 -22.23 -11.77 -7.88
C LEU A 417 -22.98 -10.78 -7.00
N ILE A 418 -24.21 -10.46 -7.37
CA ILE A 418 -25.03 -9.41 -6.72
C ILE A 418 -25.90 -10.08 -5.65
N ARG A 419 -25.32 -10.39 -4.51
CA ARG A 419 -26.04 -10.95 -3.34
C ARG A 419 -25.40 -10.44 -2.04
N PRO A 420 -26.20 -10.32 -0.95
CA PRO A 420 -25.65 -10.01 0.38
C PRO A 420 -24.49 -10.97 0.75
N GLY A 421 -23.44 -10.42 1.36
CA GLY A 421 -22.21 -11.15 1.65
C GLY A 421 -21.17 -11.14 0.52
N ARG A 422 -21.58 -10.78 -0.71
CA ARG A 422 -20.72 -10.56 -1.90
C ARG A 422 -20.71 -9.10 -2.27
N ILE A 423 -21.82 -8.63 -2.88
CA ILE A 423 -22.10 -7.25 -3.20
C ILE A 423 -23.40 -6.87 -2.51
N ASP A 424 -23.28 -6.12 -1.45
CA ASP A 424 -24.41 -5.72 -0.60
C ASP A 424 -25.14 -4.50 -1.16
N MET A 425 -24.44 -3.69 -1.94
CA MET A 425 -24.95 -2.42 -2.41
C MET A 425 -24.57 -2.13 -3.86
N ILE A 426 -25.61 -1.93 -4.69
CA ILE A 426 -25.46 -1.46 -6.07
C ILE A 426 -25.71 0.04 -6.07
N VAL A 427 -24.74 0.81 -6.55
CA VAL A 427 -24.77 2.27 -6.60
C VAL A 427 -24.69 2.73 -8.04
N GLN A 428 -25.78 3.35 -8.51
CA GLN A 428 -25.82 3.93 -9.83
C GLN A 428 -25.33 5.38 -9.82
N PHE A 429 -24.33 5.67 -10.61
CA PHE A 429 -23.80 7.01 -10.82
C PHE A 429 -24.37 7.57 -12.11
N ARG A 430 -25.16 8.61 -11.97
CA ARG A 430 -25.82 9.32 -13.08
C ARG A 430 -25.30 10.74 -13.18
N LYS A 431 -25.64 11.40 -14.26
CA LYS A 431 -25.52 12.85 -14.38
C LYS A 431 -26.32 13.55 -13.27
N CYS A 432 -25.95 14.77 -12.95
CA CYS A 432 -26.54 15.54 -11.86
C CYS A 432 -28.02 15.79 -12.07
N ASN A 433 -28.83 15.52 -11.06
CA ASN A 433 -30.16 16.09 -10.95
C ASN A 433 -30.08 17.50 -10.35
N ARG A 434 -31.22 18.23 -10.35
CA ARG A 434 -31.31 19.60 -9.83
C ARG A 434 -30.78 19.74 -8.39
N GLN A 435 -31.14 18.81 -7.53
CA GLN A 435 -30.70 18.85 -6.14
C GLN A 435 -29.15 18.76 -6.06
N ILE A 436 -28.53 17.84 -6.79
CA ILE A 436 -27.08 17.68 -6.83
C ILE A 436 -26.39 18.90 -7.42
N LEU A 437 -26.97 19.49 -8.49
CA LEU A 437 -26.41 20.72 -9.07
C LEU A 437 -26.38 21.86 -8.05
N ARG A 438 -27.47 22.06 -7.28
CA ARG A 438 -27.48 23.04 -6.19
C ARG A 438 -26.50 22.72 -5.08
N GLU A 439 -26.46 21.47 -4.60
CA GLU A 439 -25.52 21.05 -3.58
C GLU A 439 -24.08 21.29 -4.01
N MET A 440 -23.74 21.03 -5.27
CA MET A 440 -22.41 21.29 -5.82
C MET A 440 -22.10 22.77 -5.89
N ALA A 441 -23.01 23.61 -6.38
CA ALA A 441 -22.81 25.05 -6.46
C ALA A 441 -22.68 25.67 -5.06
N ASN A 442 -23.54 25.31 -4.12
CA ASN A 442 -23.49 25.79 -2.75
C ASN A 442 -22.17 25.40 -2.06
N SER A 443 -21.72 24.16 -2.27
CA SER A 443 -20.46 23.67 -1.71
C SER A 443 -19.23 24.29 -2.36
N PHE A 444 -19.27 24.60 -3.65
CA PHE A 444 -18.12 25.16 -4.38
C PHE A 444 -17.88 26.63 -4.02
N TYR A 445 -18.98 27.41 -3.90
CA TYR A 445 -18.92 28.85 -3.63
C TYR A 445 -19.13 29.22 -2.17
N ASP A 446 -19.25 28.25 -1.26
CA ASP A 446 -19.48 28.42 0.19
C ASP A 446 -20.67 29.37 0.50
N ARG A 447 -21.71 29.32 -0.34
CA ARG A 447 -22.93 30.11 -0.15
C ARG A 447 -24.17 29.37 -0.65
N GLU A 448 -25.34 29.72 -0.09
CA GLU A 448 -26.62 29.23 -0.59
C GLU A 448 -27.13 30.13 -1.74
N PHE A 449 -27.55 29.49 -2.80
CA PHE A 449 -28.20 30.16 -3.92
C PHE A 449 -29.70 29.91 -3.86
N GLU A 450 -30.51 30.93 -4.27
CA GLU A 450 -31.92 30.71 -4.57
C GLU A 450 -32.08 29.61 -5.63
N ASP A 451 -33.29 29.06 -5.76
CA ASP A 451 -33.53 27.97 -6.73
C ASP A 451 -33.43 28.49 -8.17
N TRP A 452 -32.27 28.26 -8.76
CA TRP A 452 -31.93 28.62 -10.14
C TRP A 452 -32.13 27.46 -11.12
N THR A 453 -32.50 26.26 -10.61
CA THR A 453 -32.54 25.04 -11.40
C THR A 453 -33.93 24.82 -12.01
N SER A 454 -33.96 24.39 -13.28
CA SER A 454 -35.18 23.98 -13.99
C SER A 454 -35.17 22.48 -14.28
N ASP A 455 -36.34 21.93 -14.66
CA ASP A 455 -36.47 20.52 -15.04
C ASP A 455 -35.60 20.15 -16.24
N GLU A 456 -35.27 21.11 -17.10
CA GLU A 456 -34.40 20.92 -18.27
C GLU A 456 -32.95 20.63 -17.92
N LEU A 457 -32.50 20.91 -16.68
CA LEU A 457 -31.15 20.66 -16.19
C LEU A 457 -30.99 19.26 -15.62
N ASP A 458 -32.06 18.52 -15.36
CA ASP A 458 -32.01 17.17 -14.82
C ASP A 458 -31.25 16.24 -15.77
N TYR A 459 -30.20 15.61 -15.25
CA TYR A 459 -29.35 14.64 -15.98
C TYR A 459 -28.66 15.20 -17.24
N ARG A 460 -28.50 16.51 -17.32
CA ARG A 460 -27.78 17.16 -18.42
C ARG A 460 -26.29 17.10 -18.24
N TRP A 461 -25.80 17.39 -17.05
CA TRP A 461 -24.38 17.56 -16.71
C TRP A 461 -23.83 16.43 -15.83
N THR A 462 -22.61 15.97 -16.12
CA THR A 462 -21.86 15.13 -15.19
C THR A 462 -21.25 15.97 -14.07
N PRO A 463 -21.00 15.44 -12.87
CA PRO A 463 -20.28 16.15 -11.81
C PRO A 463 -18.92 16.69 -12.25
N ALA A 464 -18.23 16.02 -13.17
CA ALA A 464 -16.94 16.47 -13.70
C ALA A 464 -17.11 17.75 -14.54
N GLU A 465 -18.11 17.79 -15.40
CA GLU A 465 -18.44 18.96 -16.25
C GLU A 465 -18.89 20.14 -15.39
N VAL A 466 -19.73 19.89 -14.38
CA VAL A 466 -20.16 20.94 -13.43
C VAL A 466 -18.96 21.54 -12.72
N ASN A 467 -18.06 20.72 -12.19
CA ASN A 467 -16.83 21.21 -11.57
C ASN A 467 -15.96 22.02 -12.54
N GLN A 468 -15.87 21.62 -13.81
CA GLN A 468 -15.10 22.34 -14.81
C GLN A 468 -15.68 23.74 -15.07
N ILE A 469 -16.99 23.86 -15.18
CA ILE A 469 -17.69 25.15 -15.37
C ILE A 469 -17.50 26.05 -14.15
N MET A 470 -17.71 25.52 -12.94
CA MET A 470 -17.53 26.28 -11.70
C MET A 470 -16.06 26.72 -11.53
N PHE A 471 -15.09 25.84 -11.85
CA PHE A 471 -13.68 26.17 -11.75
C PHE A 471 -13.25 27.24 -12.75
N ARG A 472 -13.85 27.27 -13.96
CA ARG A 472 -13.61 28.32 -14.95
C ARG A 472 -14.10 29.68 -14.45
N ASN A 473 -15.19 29.69 -13.69
CA ASN A 473 -15.88 30.85 -13.14
C ASN A 473 -15.74 30.92 -11.60
N PHE A 474 -14.53 30.62 -11.06
CA PHE A 474 -14.36 30.43 -9.61
C PHE A 474 -14.71 31.66 -8.76
N ASP A 475 -14.56 32.87 -9.32
CA ASP A 475 -14.86 34.17 -8.69
C ASP A 475 -16.18 34.79 -9.15
N LYS A 476 -16.91 34.13 -10.07
CA LYS A 476 -18.14 34.65 -10.71
C LYS A 476 -19.25 33.61 -10.73
N PRO A 477 -19.83 33.33 -9.58
CA PRO A 477 -20.84 32.27 -9.44
C PRO A 477 -22.08 32.47 -10.37
N GLU A 478 -22.47 33.71 -10.62
CA GLU A 478 -23.62 34.04 -11.50
C GLU A 478 -23.32 33.66 -12.98
N GLU A 479 -22.09 33.86 -13.45
CA GLU A 479 -21.67 33.45 -14.78
C GLU A 479 -21.63 31.90 -14.88
N ALA A 480 -21.16 31.20 -13.83
CA ALA A 480 -21.20 29.74 -13.78
C ALA A 480 -22.62 29.18 -13.86
N ILE A 481 -23.53 29.78 -13.13
CA ILE A 481 -24.97 29.39 -13.16
C ILE A 481 -25.58 29.63 -14.55
N LEU A 482 -25.27 30.76 -15.15
CA LEU A 482 -25.72 31.07 -16.49
C LEU A 482 -25.19 30.11 -17.54
N GLU A 483 -23.89 29.75 -17.46
CA GLU A 483 -23.30 28.74 -18.33
C GLU A 483 -23.94 27.36 -18.16
N LEU A 484 -24.23 26.91 -16.93
CA LEU A 484 -24.93 25.66 -16.67
C LEU A 484 -26.35 25.64 -17.28
N GLN A 485 -27.03 26.77 -17.31
CA GLN A 485 -28.37 26.91 -17.88
C GLN A 485 -28.37 26.97 -19.42
N THR A 486 -27.41 27.68 -20.01
CA THR A 486 -27.41 28.04 -21.43
C THR A 486 -26.57 27.11 -22.31
N LEU A 487 -25.41 26.69 -21.86
CA LEU A 487 -24.50 25.84 -22.64
C LEU A 487 -24.99 24.39 -22.73
N SER A 488 -24.59 23.71 -23.78
CA SER A 488 -24.73 22.26 -23.90
C SER A 488 -23.39 21.55 -23.56
N PRO A 489 -23.39 20.29 -23.12
CA PRO A 489 -22.18 19.54 -22.88
C PRO A 489 -21.23 19.43 -24.08
N LYS A 490 -21.77 19.46 -25.31
CA LYS A 490 -20.98 19.44 -26.56
C LYS A 490 -20.15 20.72 -26.75
N GLU A 491 -20.75 21.86 -26.40
CA GLU A 491 -20.10 23.17 -26.51
C GLU A 491 -18.98 23.34 -25.47
N LEU A 492 -19.08 22.68 -24.30
CA LEU A 492 -18.09 22.75 -23.26
C LEU A 492 -16.72 22.24 -23.72
N TYR A 493 -16.69 21.21 -24.55
CA TYR A 493 -15.45 20.58 -25.01
C TYR A 493 -14.84 21.22 -26.24
N GLY A 494 -15.54 22.16 -26.91
CA GLY A 494 -15.02 22.85 -28.10
C GLY A 494 -14.72 21.92 -29.29
N PHE A 495 -15.15 20.65 -29.20
CA PHE A 495 -15.09 19.75 -30.35
C PHE A 495 -16.22 20.13 -31.29
N GLU A 496 -15.95 21.06 -32.21
CA GLU A 496 -16.70 21.03 -33.47
C GLU A 496 -16.59 19.60 -33.98
N THR A 497 -17.74 18.97 -34.22
CA THR A 497 -17.80 17.68 -34.89
C THR A 497 -17.05 17.87 -36.21
N VAL A 498 -15.81 17.40 -36.29
CA VAL A 498 -15.16 17.19 -37.58
C VAL A 498 -16.11 16.26 -38.30
N ALA A 499 -16.74 16.76 -39.34
CA ALA A 499 -17.60 15.97 -40.21
C ALA A 499 -16.79 14.73 -40.61
N PRO A 500 -17.42 13.53 -40.61
CA PRO A 500 -16.74 12.34 -41.06
C PRO A 500 -16.08 12.69 -42.41
N LEU A 501 -14.76 12.54 -42.50
CA LEU A 501 -14.07 12.62 -43.77
C LEU A 501 -14.74 11.59 -44.68
N GLU A 502 -15.60 12.06 -45.59
CA GLU A 502 -16.06 11.26 -46.72
C GLU A 502 -14.80 10.79 -47.45
N LEU A 503 -14.44 9.53 -47.26
CA LEU A 503 -13.46 8.82 -48.03
C LEU A 503 -14.08 8.62 -49.43
N ASP A 504 -14.16 9.72 -50.18
CA ASP A 504 -14.42 9.62 -51.62
C ASP A 504 -13.17 9.04 -52.32
N GLY A 505 -13.35 7.86 -52.87
CA GLY A 505 -12.71 7.45 -54.07
C GLY A 505 -11.25 6.96 -53.99
N PHE A 506 -11.08 5.68 -53.73
CA PHE A 506 -10.06 4.88 -54.44
C PHE A 506 -10.75 3.72 -55.13
N ASN A 507 -10.96 3.91 -56.44
CA ASN A 507 -11.15 2.85 -57.42
C ASN A 507 -9.88 2.01 -57.54
#